data_6bd3db3ec8ca403afb29071caf85bbb5
#
_entry.id   6bd3db3ec8ca403afb29071caf85bbb5
#
_cell.length_a   1.000
_cell.length_b   1.000
_cell.length_c   1.000
_cell.angle_alpha   90.00
_cell.angle_beta   90.00
_cell.angle_gamma   90.00
#
_symmetry.space_group_name_H-M   'P 1'
#
loop_
_entity.id
_entity.type
_entity.pdbx_description
1 polymer ?
#
loop_
_entity_poly.entity_id
_entity_poly.type
_entity_poly.pdbx_seq_one_letter_code
_entity_poly.pdbx_strand_id
1 'polypeptide(L)'
;MIRRILFALVLVLPGPALAVTVEKVTSPGGIEAWLVQDHANPIIALEATFAGGASVEATPGLAHMMAGLLDEGAGPYESQAFQGRLEDLSIGLSFRAGKDELAGSLKTLTENRDAAFDMFRLAITQPRFDTEPVERIRGQILSGLTRELQNPNAVASRAWYKAAFGDHPYGRPGNGTPDSIRAIKTAALKAHAKTWLSRQGLIIGVVGDITPEQLAPLLDRTFGALPASHPALTVAETTMAGGRIIVEPRDIPQSVAVFGAPGIKRDDPDWFAAYVMNYILGGGGFSSRLTEEVREKRGLAYSVYSYLLPMDHAGILMGGVATQNARVKQSLDIIRQELARMAEHGPDESELADAKTYLTGSFPLSLDSTAAIAGLLVAMQADKLGIDYLDRRNALIEAVDMDQVKAAAKRLLDPDSLLIVVVGKPEGVSGNP
;
A
#
# COMPACT_ATOMS: atom_id res chain seq x y z
N MET A 1 -32.59 -48.94 -39.26
CA MET A 1 -32.90 -48.51 -37.90
C MET A 1 -31.86 -47.48 -37.49
N ILE A 2 -32.15 -46.19 -37.60
CA ILE A 2 -31.24 -45.08 -37.27
C ILE A 2 -31.64 -44.58 -35.88
N ARG A 3 -30.79 -44.81 -34.89
CA ARG A 3 -30.95 -44.36 -33.50
C ARG A 3 -30.56 -42.90 -33.44
N ARG A 4 -31.55 -42.00 -33.28
CA ARG A 4 -31.32 -40.57 -33.01
C ARG A 4 -30.89 -40.41 -31.54
N ILE A 5 -29.64 -40.02 -31.32
CA ILE A 5 -29.11 -39.64 -30.00
C ILE A 5 -29.48 -38.16 -29.84
N LEU A 6 -30.40 -37.84 -28.91
CA LEU A 6 -30.70 -36.49 -28.48
C LEU A 6 -29.58 -36.05 -27.51
N PHE A 7 -28.76 -35.10 -27.92
CA PHE A 7 -27.84 -34.39 -27.01
C PHE A 7 -28.65 -33.29 -26.26
N ALA A 8 -28.86 -33.52 -24.95
CA ALA A 8 -29.41 -32.49 -24.10
C ALA A 8 -28.33 -31.47 -23.80
N LEU A 9 -28.44 -30.26 -24.33
CA LEU A 9 -27.62 -29.11 -24.04
C LEU A 9 -28.01 -28.62 -22.63
N VAL A 10 -27.24 -28.93 -21.61
CA VAL A 10 -27.42 -28.37 -20.25
C VAL A 10 -26.92 -26.93 -20.31
N LEU A 11 -27.83 -25.97 -20.38
CA LEU A 11 -27.54 -24.54 -20.15
C LEU A 11 -27.18 -24.38 -18.66
N VAL A 12 -25.89 -24.30 -18.37
CA VAL A 12 -25.40 -23.83 -17.07
C VAL A 12 -25.64 -22.31 -17.06
N LEU A 13 -26.73 -21.88 -16.45
CA LEU A 13 -26.93 -20.47 -16.13
C LEU A 13 -25.85 -20.08 -15.14
N PRO A 14 -25.09 -18.99 -15.41
CA PRO A 14 -24.18 -18.47 -14.40
C PRO A 14 -25.03 -18.10 -13.17
N GLY A 15 -24.73 -18.73 -12.03
CA GLY A 15 -25.29 -18.33 -10.75
C GLY A 15 -24.94 -16.85 -10.50
N PRO A 16 -25.77 -16.12 -9.74
CA PRO A 16 -25.42 -14.74 -9.35
C PRO A 16 -24.03 -14.77 -8.71
N ALA A 17 -23.11 -14.00 -9.23
CA ALA A 17 -21.85 -13.73 -8.54
C ALA A 17 -22.23 -13.21 -7.16
N LEU A 18 -21.80 -13.86 -6.09
CA LEU A 18 -22.05 -13.42 -4.73
C LEU A 18 -21.46 -12.01 -4.60
N ALA A 19 -22.33 -11.00 -4.62
CA ALA A 19 -21.95 -9.63 -4.36
C ALA A 19 -21.41 -9.57 -2.93
N VAL A 20 -20.19 -9.05 -2.75
CA VAL A 20 -19.60 -8.84 -1.43
C VAL A 20 -20.42 -7.76 -0.73
N THR A 21 -21.25 -8.14 0.21
CA THR A 21 -22.09 -7.19 0.96
C THR A 21 -21.30 -6.66 2.15
N VAL A 22 -21.11 -5.35 2.19
CA VAL A 22 -20.41 -4.66 3.29
C VAL A 22 -21.44 -4.10 4.25
N GLU A 23 -21.29 -4.44 5.54
CA GLU A 23 -22.17 -3.98 6.62
C GLU A 23 -21.39 -3.07 7.57
N LYS A 24 -22.02 -2.00 8.04
CA LYS A 24 -21.49 -1.16 9.11
C LYS A 24 -21.92 -1.72 10.46
N VAL A 25 -20.96 -2.09 11.30
CA VAL A 25 -21.17 -2.55 12.67
C VAL A 25 -20.70 -1.45 13.61
N THR A 26 -21.59 -1.06 14.55
CA THR A 26 -21.25 -0.10 15.59
C THR A 26 -21.41 -0.79 16.95
N SER A 27 -20.34 -0.80 17.74
CA SER A 27 -20.38 -1.36 19.10
C SER A 27 -21.18 -0.48 20.06
N PRO A 28 -21.62 -1.00 21.21
CA PRO A 28 -22.24 -0.19 22.27
C PRO A 28 -21.37 0.98 22.73
N GLY A 29 -20.05 0.84 22.71
CA GLY A 29 -19.07 1.88 23.04
C GLY A 29 -18.79 2.88 21.91
N GLY A 30 -19.48 2.75 20.75
CA GLY A 30 -19.37 3.67 19.63
C GLY A 30 -18.18 3.40 18.70
N ILE A 31 -17.57 2.21 18.75
CA ILE A 31 -16.49 1.82 17.84
C ILE A 31 -17.13 1.26 16.56
N GLU A 32 -16.74 1.81 15.41
CA GLU A 32 -17.26 1.40 14.11
C GLU A 32 -16.29 0.47 13.40
N ALA A 33 -16.85 -0.55 12.71
CA ALA A 33 -16.13 -1.43 11.80
C ALA A 33 -16.98 -1.71 10.56
N TRP A 34 -16.33 -1.97 9.44
CA TRP A 34 -16.99 -2.54 8.27
C TRP A 34 -16.78 -4.05 8.25
N LEU A 35 -17.87 -4.78 8.05
CA LEU A 35 -17.92 -6.23 8.10
C LEU A 35 -18.36 -6.80 6.74
N VAL A 36 -17.68 -7.85 6.30
CA VAL A 36 -18.17 -8.77 5.28
C VAL A 36 -18.30 -10.16 5.93
N GLN A 37 -19.52 -10.67 6.01
CA GLN A 37 -19.75 -12.02 6.50
C GLN A 37 -19.40 -13.04 5.42
N ASP A 38 -18.53 -13.98 5.75
CA ASP A 38 -18.17 -15.13 4.90
C ASP A 38 -18.08 -16.39 5.77
N HIS A 39 -19.10 -17.22 5.69
CA HIS A 39 -19.22 -18.47 6.47
C HIS A 39 -18.74 -19.70 5.70
N ALA A 40 -18.12 -19.52 4.51
CA ALA A 40 -17.61 -20.63 3.71
C ALA A 40 -16.42 -21.34 4.38
N ASN A 41 -15.61 -20.58 5.11
CA ASN A 41 -14.46 -21.08 5.86
C ASN A 41 -14.51 -20.57 7.30
N PRO A 42 -14.10 -21.37 8.30
CA PRO A 42 -14.08 -20.97 9.71
C PRO A 42 -12.88 -20.04 10.00
N ILE A 43 -12.76 -18.94 9.26
CA ILE A 43 -11.66 -17.99 9.34
C ILE A 43 -12.22 -16.59 9.54
N ILE A 44 -11.57 -15.81 10.40
CA ILE A 44 -11.83 -14.38 10.59
C ILE A 44 -10.53 -13.63 10.33
N ALA A 45 -10.59 -12.60 9.49
CA ALA A 45 -9.53 -11.63 9.28
C ALA A 45 -10.00 -10.24 9.72
N LEU A 46 -9.12 -9.53 10.43
CA LEU A 46 -9.31 -8.13 10.82
C LEU A 46 -8.08 -7.35 10.39
N GLU A 47 -8.32 -6.21 9.79
CA GLU A 47 -7.33 -5.17 9.56
C GLU A 47 -7.78 -3.91 10.29
N ALA A 48 -6.89 -3.30 11.07
CA ALA A 48 -7.15 -2.04 11.76
C ALA A 48 -6.03 -1.06 11.49
N THR A 49 -6.37 0.20 11.18
CA THR A 49 -5.38 1.27 11.03
C THR A 49 -5.61 2.36 12.05
N PHE A 50 -4.50 2.90 12.53
CA PHE A 50 -4.43 4.02 13.46
C PHE A 50 -3.69 5.14 12.77
N ALA A 51 -4.02 6.38 13.08
CA ALA A 51 -3.20 7.52 12.69
C ALA A 51 -1.79 7.42 13.32
N GLY A 52 -0.78 8.03 12.71
CA GLY A 52 0.52 8.14 13.36
C GLY A 52 1.61 7.21 12.83
N GLY A 53 1.68 7.07 11.52
CA GLY A 53 2.80 6.44 10.83
C GLY A 53 4.12 7.22 10.95
N ALA A 54 5.04 6.98 10.02
CA ALA A 54 6.36 7.61 10.01
C ALA A 54 6.32 9.14 9.82
N SER A 55 5.22 9.70 9.32
CA SER A 55 5.10 11.15 9.09
C SER A 55 5.07 11.97 10.39
N VAL A 56 4.64 11.37 11.50
CA VAL A 56 4.52 12.06 12.81
C VAL A 56 5.59 11.64 13.82
N GLU A 57 6.52 10.78 13.45
CA GLU A 57 7.56 10.31 14.36
C GLU A 57 8.64 11.36 14.64
N ALA A 58 9.09 11.44 15.89
CA ALA A 58 10.17 12.35 16.29
C ALA A 58 11.55 11.91 15.79
N THR A 59 11.75 10.61 15.63
CA THR A 59 13.01 9.99 15.21
C THR A 59 12.73 9.01 14.08
N PRO A 60 13.38 9.12 12.92
CA PRO A 60 13.14 8.22 11.80
C PRO A 60 13.29 6.75 12.18
N GLY A 61 12.27 5.93 11.87
CA GLY A 61 12.20 4.51 12.18
C GLY A 61 11.59 4.18 13.55
N LEU A 62 11.13 5.18 14.32
CA LEU A 62 10.49 4.93 15.62
C LEU A 62 9.17 4.17 15.45
N ALA A 63 8.32 4.58 14.52
CA ALA A 63 7.06 3.92 14.22
C ALA A 63 7.30 2.49 13.70
N HIS A 64 8.27 2.32 12.81
CA HIS A 64 8.66 1.02 12.27
C HIS A 64 9.15 0.06 13.38
N MET A 65 10.05 0.52 14.23
CA MET A 65 10.57 -0.30 15.34
C MET A 65 9.47 -0.61 16.37
N MET A 66 8.59 0.35 16.65
CA MET A 66 7.45 0.13 17.54
C MET A 66 6.52 -0.94 16.98
N ALA A 67 6.14 -0.83 15.69
CA ALA A 67 5.28 -1.80 15.03
C ALA A 67 5.83 -3.23 15.15
N GLY A 68 7.11 -3.43 14.86
CA GLY A 68 7.77 -4.73 15.00
C GLY A 68 7.96 -5.23 16.44
N LEU A 69 7.50 -4.48 17.43
CA LEU A 69 7.59 -4.85 18.85
C LEU A 69 6.23 -5.04 19.53
N LEU A 70 5.11 -4.69 18.86
CA LEU A 70 3.78 -4.79 19.47
C LEU A 70 3.36 -6.24 19.73
N ASP A 71 3.83 -7.19 18.94
CA ASP A 71 3.61 -8.63 19.09
C ASP A 71 4.76 -9.36 19.80
N GLU A 72 5.75 -8.62 20.31
CA GLU A 72 6.92 -9.14 21.00
C GLU A 72 6.78 -9.09 22.54
N GLY A 73 5.58 -9.44 23.01
CA GLY A 73 5.22 -9.51 24.43
C GLY A 73 4.27 -8.39 24.84
N ALA A 74 3.16 -8.79 25.47
CA ALA A 74 2.13 -7.87 25.93
C ALA A 74 1.38 -8.40 27.16
N GLY A 75 0.94 -7.50 28.03
CA GLY A 75 0.23 -7.84 29.26
C GLY A 75 1.07 -8.78 30.14
N PRO A 76 0.51 -9.96 30.52
CA PRO A 76 1.22 -10.93 31.36
C PRO A 76 2.26 -11.78 30.59
N TYR A 77 2.24 -11.73 29.24
CA TYR A 77 3.06 -12.60 28.41
C TYR A 77 4.36 -11.91 28.00
N GLU A 78 5.49 -12.52 28.35
CA GLU A 78 6.78 -12.18 27.74
C GLU A 78 6.82 -12.65 26.28
N SER A 79 7.82 -12.19 25.51
CA SER A 79 7.89 -12.40 24.05
C SER A 79 7.70 -13.85 23.63
N GLN A 80 8.46 -14.81 24.21
CA GLN A 80 8.33 -16.22 23.85
C GLN A 80 6.95 -16.79 24.18
N ALA A 81 6.39 -16.42 25.35
CA ALA A 81 5.07 -16.88 25.77
C ALA A 81 3.94 -16.28 24.91
N PHE A 82 4.12 -15.02 24.48
CA PHE A 82 3.18 -14.35 23.58
C PHE A 82 3.19 -15.04 22.21
N GLN A 83 4.34 -15.21 21.60
CA GLN A 83 4.50 -15.88 20.30
C GLN A 83 4.06 -17.34 20.35
N GLY A 84 4.45 -18.09 21.41
CA GLY A 84 3.98 -19.47 21.58
C GLY A 84 2.46 -19.58 21.67
N ARG A 85 1.80 -18.63 22.34
CA ARG A 85 0.34 -18.64 22.40
C ARG A 85 -0.32 -18.30 21.05
N LEU A 86 0.26 -17.41 20.25
CA LEU A 86 -0.19 -17.14 18.89
C LEU A 86 -0.07 -18.41 18.02
N GLU A 87 1.05 -19.13 18.14
CA GLU A 87 1.32 -20.37 17.40
C GLU A 87 0.36 -21.49 17.82
N ASP A 88 0.22 -21.75 19.11
CA ASP A 88 -0.67 -22.80 19.68
C ASP A 88 -2.12 -22.63 19.23
N LEU A 89 -2.58 -21.39 19.06
CA LEU A 89 -3.94 -21.06 18.66
C LEU A 89 -4.09 -20.74 17.16
N SER A 90 -3.02 -20.92 16.37
CA SER A 90 -3.00 -20.58 14.94
C SER A 90 -3.48 -19.14 14.66
N ILE A 91 -3.05 -18.20 15.48
CA ILE A 91 -3.34 -16.78 15.35
C ILE A 91 -2.22 -16.09 14.57
N GLY A 92 -2.53 -15.55 13.41
CA GLY A 92 -1.65 -14.62 12.70
C GLY A 92 -1.88 -13.21 13.24
N LEU A 93 -0.89 -12.61 13.86
CA LEU A 93 -0.92 -11.23 14.36
C LEU A 93 0.34 -10.51 13.87
N SER A 94 0.19 -9.33 13.30
CA SER A 94 1.33 -8.52 12.84
C SER A 94 0.97 -7.04 12.81
N PHE A 95 2.00 -6.19 12.91
CA PHE A 95 1.85 -4.75 12.84
C PHE A 95 2.86 -4.16 11.86
N ARG A 96 2.48 -3.11 11.16
CA ARG A 96 3.35 -2.38 10.23
C ARG A 96 3.12 -0.86 10.35
N ALA A 97 4.15 -0.09 10.13
CA ALA A 97 4.06 1.35 10.04
C ALA A 97 4.21 1.77 8.57
N GLY A 98 3.19 2.44 8.04
CA GLY A 98 3.23 3.18 6.79
C GLY A 98 3.76 4.60 6.99
N LYS A 99 3.59 5.45 6.00
CA LYS A 99 3.94 6.86 6.15
C LYS A 99 2.93 7.60 7.04
N ASP A 100 1.65 7.38 6.82
CA ASP A 100 0.59 8.14 7.47
C ASP A 100 -0.20 7.33 8.50
N GLU A 101 -0.09 6.01 8.48
CA GLU A 101 -0.83 5.09 9.35
C GLU A 101 0.09 4.05 10.00
N LEU A 102 -0.38 3.53 11.13
CA LEU A 102 0.05 2.27 11.72
C LEU A 102 -1.06 1.24 11.50
N ALA A 103 -0.74 0.09 10.94
CA ALA A 103 -1.70 -0.97 10.70
C ALA A 103 -1.43 -2.20 11.56
N GLY A 104 -2.50 -2.85 12.01
CA GLY A 104 -2.47 -4.14 12.68
C GLY A 104 -3.39 -5.12 11.98
N SER A 105 -2.86 -6.30 11.67
CA SER A 105 -3.55 -7.39 10.98
C SER A 105 -3.72 -8.57 11.92
N LEU A 106 -4.93 -9.13 11.97
CA LEU A 106 -5.25 -10.33 12.71
C LEU A 106 -5.92 -11.35 11.79
N LYS A 107 -5.47 -12.58 11.85
CA LYS A 107 -6.13 -13.72 11.18
C LYS A 107 -6.22 -14.89 12.16
N THR A 108 -7.41 -15.52 12.27
CA THR A 108 -7.63 -16.60 13.21
C THR A 108 -8.71 -17.57 12.71
N LEU A 109 -8.75 -18.75 13.32
CA LEU A 109 -9.91 -19.65 13.20
C LEU A 109 -11.06 -19.15 14.08
N THR A 110 -12.31 -19.40 13.65
CA THR A 110 -13.52 -18.96 14.37
C THR A 110 -13.54 -19.48 15.81
N GLU A 111 -13.08 -20.70 16.06
CA GLU A 111 -13.02 -21.30 17.40
C GLU A 111 -12.08 -20.54 18.35
N ASN A 112 -11.04 -19.89 17.84
CA ASN A 112 -10.04 -19.15 18.60
C ASN A 112 -10.31 -17.63 18.62
N ARG A 113 -11.45 -17.19 18.08
CA ARG A 113 -11.83 -15.78 17.92
C ARG A 113 -11.58 -14.95 19.16
N ASP A 114 -12.14 -15.37 20.29
CA ASP A 114 -12.09 -14.58 21.53
C ASP A 114 -10.65 -14.42 22.06
N ALA A 115 -9.85 -15.49 21.98
CA ALA A 115 -8.43 -15.44 22.33
C ALA A 115 -7.64 -14.55 21.38
N ALA A 116 -7.93 -14.60 20.08
CA ALA A 116 -7.24 -13.81 19.07
C ALA A 116 -7.49 -12.30 19.26
N PHE A 117 -8.74 -11.90 19.49
CA PHE A 117 -9.09 -10.52 19.80
C PHE A 117 -8.46 -10.05 21.13
N ASP A 118 -8.34 -10.93 22.13
CA ASP A 118 -7.63 -10.61 23.37
C ASP A 118 -6.13 -10.44 23.16
N MET A 119 -5.49 -11.27 22.33
CA MET A 119 -4.07 -11.09 21.99
C MET A 119 -3.83 -9.78 21.25
N PHE A 120 -4.69 -9.43 20.28
CA PHE A 120 -4.64 -8.13 19.60
C PHE A 120 -4.79 -6.98 20.59
N ARG A 121 -5.80 -7.05 21.47
CA ARG A 121 -6.03 -6.06 22.54
C ARG A 121 -4.79 -5.86 23.40
N LEU A 122 -4.18 -6.94 23.89
CA LEU A 122 -2.97 -6.87 24.71
C LEU A 122 -1.84 -6.18 23.97
N ALA A 123 -1.60 -6.54 22.71
CA ALA A 123 -0.56 -5.96 21.87
C ALA A 123 -0.69 -4.42 21.74
N ILE A 124 -1.90 -3.91 21.54
CA ILE A 124 -2.12 -2.47 21.34
C ILE A 124 -2.33 -1.67 22.63
N THR A 125 -2.74 -2.31 23.74
CA THR A 125 -3.04 -1.60 24.99
C THR A 125 -1.98 -1.77 26.08
N GLN A 126 -1.23 -2.87 26.05
CA GLN A 126 -0.27 -3.25 27.09
C GLN A 126 1.04 -3.80 26.51
N PRO A 127 1.63 -3.20 25.45
CA PRO A 127 2.90 -3.66 24.92
C PRO A 127 4.02 -3.50 25.97
N ARG A 128 4.85 -4.53 26.14
CA ARG A 128 5.85 -4.57 27.22
C ARG A 128 7.10 -3.78 26.87
N PHE A 129 7.59 -3.93 25.64
CA PHE A 129 8.89 -3.40 25.21
C PHE A 129 10.01 -3.82 26.19
N ASP A 130 10.09 -5.10 26.49
CA ASP A 130 11.15 -5.66 27.33
C ASP A 130 12.51 -5.54 26.64
N THR A 131 13.58 -5.51 27.43
CA THR A 131 14.92 -5.21 26.92
C THR A 131 15.40 -6.21 25.86
N GLU A 132 15.18 -7.52 26.09
CA GLU A 132 15.62 -8.55 25.14
C GLU A 132 14.94 -8.39 23.77
N PRO A 133 13.59 -8.37 23.64
CA PRO A 133 12.94 -8.16 22.34
C PRO A 133 13.33 -6.84 21.68
N VAL A 134 13.45 -5.75 22.45
CA VAL A 134 13.86 -4.45 21.92
C VAL A 134 15.25 -4.53 21.26
N GLU A 135 16.22 -5.17 21.90
CA GLU A 135 17.57 -5.28 21.33
C GLU A 135 17.64 -6.30 20.18
N ARG A 136 16.86 -7.37 20.22
CA ARG A 136 16.75 -8.35 19.13
C ARG A 136 16.14 -7.72 17.88
N ILE A 137 15.00 -7.04 18.01
CA ILE A 137 14.33 -6.35 16.89
C ILE A 137 15.21 -5.20 16.36
N ARG A 138 15.88 -4.43 17.24
CA ARG A 138 16.89 -3.44 16.83
C ARG A 138 17.97 -4.07 15.96
N GLY A 139 18.52 -5.20 16.38
CA GLY A 139 19.53 -5.94 15.62
C GLY A 139 19.03 -6.41 14.26
N GLN A 140 17.79 -6.89 14.19
CA GLN A 140 17.14 -7.29 12.94
C GLN A 140 16.94 -6.10 11.98
N ILE A 141 16.47 -4.96 12.49
CA ILE A 141 16.29 -3.73 11.68
C ILE A 141 17.66 -3.23 11.17
N LEU A 142 18.68 -3.17 12.00
CA LEU A 142 20.03 -2.76 11.58
C LEU A 142 20.61 -3.68 10.50
N SER A 143 20.40 -4.99 10.63
CA SER A 143 20.80 -5.98 9.61
C SER A 143 19.99 -5.81 8.32
N GLY A 144 18.69 -5.51 8.43
CA GLY A 144 17.80 -5.18 7.30
C GLY A 144 18.28 -3.92 6.58
N LEU A 145 18.55 -2.85 7.30
CA LEU A 145 19.07 -1.59 6.75
C LEU A 145 20.42 -1.78 6.03
N THR A 146 21.32 -2.63 6.57
CA THR A 146 22.57 -2.94 5.88
C THR A 146 22.34 -3.58 4.51
N ARG A 147 21.41 -4.53 4.41
CA ARG A 147 21.02 -5.13 3.13
C ARG A 147 20.32 -4.14 2.22
N GLU A 148 19.41 -3.31 2.76
CA GLU A 148 18.70 -2.27 2.01
C GLU A 148 19.66 -1.29 1.36
N LEU A 149 20.70 -0.83 2.09
CA LEU A 149 21.73 0.07 1.56
C LEU A 149 22.62 -0.57 0.47
N GLN A 150 22.61 -1.89 0.33
CA GLN A 150 23.26 -2.60 -0.77
C GLN A 150 22.34 -2.80 -1.99
N ASN A 151 21.04 -2.71 -1.80
CA ASN A 151 20.06 -2.88 -2.86
C ASN A 151 19.91 -1.59 -3.69
N PRO A 152 20.24 -1.60 -5.00
CA PRO A 152 20.16 -0.40 -5.84
C PRO A 152 18.76 0.21 -5.91
N ASN A 153 17.70 -0.60 -5.93
CA ASN A 153 16.32 -0.12 -5.95
C ASN A 153 15.97 0.65 -4.67
N ALA A 154 16.35 0.11 -3.52
CA ALA A 154 16.08 0.76 -2.23
C ALA A 154 16.86 2.08 -2.10
N VAL A 155 18.12 2.10 -2.57
CA VAL A 155 18.94 3.31 -2.59
C VAL A 155 18.35 4.36 -3.53
N ALA A 156 17.94 3.98 -4.74
CA ALA A 156 17.31 4.88 -5.69
C ALA A 156 16.00 5.46 -5.13
N SER A 157 15.14 4.62 -4.56
CA SER A 157 13.88 5.05 -3.94
C SER A 157 14.12 6.02 -2.77
N ARG A 158 15.05 5.70 -1.88
CA ARG A 158 15.41 6.55 -0.72
C ARG A 158 15.93 7.92 -1.16
N ALA A 159 16.85 7.94 -2.13
CA ALA A 159 17.38 9.18 -2.70
C ALA A 159 16.29 9.98 -3.40
N TRP A 160 15.38 9.30 -4.10
CA TRP A 160 14.24 9.92 -4.76
C TRP A 160 13.31 10.62 -3.75
N TYR A 161 12.87 9.91 -2.69
CA TYR A 161 12.01 10.51 -1.68
C TYR A 161 12.67 11.71 -0.98
N LYS A 162 13.97 11.61 -0.66
CA LYS A 162 14.71 12.74 -0.07
C LYS A 162 14.79 13.92 -1.02
N ALA A 163 15.01 13.68 -2.31
CA ALA A 163 15.07 14.72 -3.33
C ALA A 163 13.69 15.32 -3.61
N ALA A 164 12.63 14.51 -3.62
CA ALA A 164 11.27 14.94 -3.90
C ALA A 164 10.70 15.82 -2.78
N PHE A 165 10.94 15.46 -1.52
CA PHE A 165 10.25 16.04 -0.38
C PHE A 165 11.16 16.79 0.61
N GLY A 166 12.49 16.75 0.42
CA GLY A 166 13.41 17.52 1.24
C GLY A 166 13.30 17.22 2.74
N ASP A 167 12.96 18.24 3.52
CA ASP A 167 12.81 18.13 4.98
C ASP A 167 11.40 17.78 5.44
N HIS A 168 10.43 17.74 4.52
CA HIS A 168 9.10 17.21 4.82
C HIS A 168 9.20 15.78 5.33
N PRO A 169 8.34 15.32 6.27
CA PRO A 169 8.36 13.96 6.80
C PRO A 169 8.40 12.86 5.73
N TYR A 170 7.78 13.08 4.58
CA TYR A 170 7.81 12.12 3.46
C TYR A 170 9.20 11.91 2.86
N GLY A 171 10.10 12.88 2.98
CA GLY A 171 11.51 12.76 2.58
C GLY A 171 12.36 11.93 3.54
N ARG A 172 11.83 11.61 4.75
CA ARG A 172 12.56 10.80 5.73
C ARG A 172 12.41 9.31 5.43
N PRO A 173 13.46 8.50 5.72
CA PRO A 173 13.37 7.05 5.59
C PRO A 173 12.47 6.46 6.69
N GLY A 174 11.33 5.87 6.32
CA GLY A 174 10.39 5.30 7.29
C GLY A 174 10.98 4.16 8.12
N ASN A 175 11.91 3.37 7.53
CA ASN A 175 12.65 2.33 8.26
C ASN A 175 13.80 2.88 9.11
N GLY A 176 14.03 4.20 9.11
CA GLY A 176 15.09 4.86 9.84
C GLY A 176 16.46 4.82 9.14
N THR A 177 17.47 5.22 9.91
CA THR A 177 18.89 5.09 9.59
C THR A 177 19.58 4.25 10.64
N PRO A 178 20.78 3.69 10.38
CA PRO A 178 21.52 2.98 11.43
C PRO A 178 21.69 3.80 12.72
N ASP A 179 21.94 5.10 12.59
CA ASP A 179 22.15 5.98 13.75
C ASP A 179 20.84 6.30 14.46
N SER A 180 19.76 6.59 13.72
CA SER A 180 18.46 6.84 14.35
C SER A 180 17.92 5.61 15.09
N ILE A 181 18.05 4.40 14.50
CA ILE A 181 17.63 3.14 15.12
C ILE A 181 18.43 2.84 16.40
N ARG A 182 19.76 3.10 16.41
CA ARG A 182 20.57 2.96 17.63
C ARG A 182 20.17 3.96 18.72
N ALA A 183 19.73 5.14 18.34
CA ALA A 183 19.34 6.20 19.28
C ALA A 183 17.94 6.00 19.90
N ILE A 184 17.06 5.20 19.31
CA ILE A 184 15.70 4.96 19.81
C ILE A 184 15.77 4.26 21.17
N LYS A 185 15.18 4.89 22.19
CA LYS A 185 15.09 4.34 23.57
C LYS A 185 13.70 3.74 23.81
N THR A 186 13.61 2.75 24.68
CA THR A 186 12.35 2.11 25.10
C THR A 186 11.29 3.12 25.57
N ALA A 187 11.71 4.19 26.25
CA ALA A 187 10.80 5.26 26.68
C ALA A 187 10.11 5.96 25.48
N ALA A 188 10.83 6.14 24.36
CA ALA A 188 10.26 6.73 23.14
C ALA A 188 9.25 5.77 22.47
N LEU A 189 9.53 4.47 22.45
CA LEU A 189 8.62 3.44 21.95
C LEU A 189 7.30 3.46 22.75
N LYS A 190 7.39 3.42 24.07
CA LYS A 190 6.23 3.49 24.98
C LYS A 190 5.43 4.78 24.81
N ALA A 191 6.11 5.92 24.70
CA ALA A 191 5.46 7.21 24.49
C ALA A 191 4.74 7.26 23.13
N HIS A 192 5.37 6.77 22.07
CA HIS A 192 4.79 6.75 20.73
C HIS A 192 3.55 5.83 20.68
N ALA A 193 3.63 4.61 21.21
CA ALA A 193 2.50 3.70 21.32
C ALA A 193 1.32 4.32 22.10
N LYS A 194 1.59 4.90 23.27
CA LYS A 194 0.58 5.55 24.09
C LYS A 194 -0.09 6.74 23.40
N THR A 195 0.64 7.44 22.55
CA THR A 195 0.14 8.64 21.86
C THR A 195 -0.70 8.29 20.65
N TRP A 196 -0.25 7.35 19.82
CA TRP A 196 -0.81 7.13 18.49
C TRP A 196 -1.73 5.91 18.39
N LEU A 197 -1.65 4.93 19.29
CA LEU A 197 -2.65 3.87 19.40
C LEU A 197 -3.88 4.45 20.13
N SER A 198 -4.78 5.07 19.37
CA SER A 198 -5.96 5.77 19.87
C SER A 198 -7.20 5.46 19.03
N ARG A 199 -8.39 5.77 19.57
CA ARG A 199 -9.66 5.58 18.86
C ARG A 199 -9.92 6.66 17.81
N GLN A 200 -9.31 7.82 17.95
CA GLN A 200 -9.42 8.88 16.95
C GLN A 200 -8.69 8.44 15.67
N GLY A 201 -9.41 8.43 14.54
CA GLY A 201 -8.86 7.98 13.25
C GLY A 201 -8.69 6.47 13.13
N LEU A 202 -9.21 5.67 14.10
CA LEU A 202 -9.24 4.22 14.01
C LEU A 202 -10.21 3.78 12.90
N ILE A 203 -9.71 2.99 11.98
CA ILE A 203 -10.48 2.39 10.89
C ILE A 203 -10.35 0.88 11.01
N ILE A 204 -11.47 0.14 10.89
CA ILE A 204 -11.49 -1.31 11.08
C ILE A 204 -12.26 -1.97 9.93
N GLY A 205 -11.64 -2.97 9.30
CA GLY A 205 -12.26 -3.89 8.36
C GLY A 205 -12.21 -5.32 8.91
N VAL A 206 -13.33 -6.02 8.89
CA VAL A 206 -13.44 -7.41 9.34
C VAL A 206 -14.11 -8.25 8.26
N VAL A 207 -13.58 -9.43 8.02
CA VAL A 207 -14.14 -10.37 7.03
C VAL A 207 -14.07 -11.79 7.59
N GLY A 208 -15.13 -12.55 7.43
CA GLY A 208 -15.10 -13.97 7.72
C GLY A 208 -16.30 -14.48 8.48
N ASP A 209 -16.10 -15.62 9.19
CA ASP A 209 -17.14 -16.35 9.89
C ASP A 209 -17.46 -15.72 11.25
N ILE A 210 -18.08 -14.55 11.21
CA ILE A 210 -18.51 -13.76 12.37
C ILE A 210 -19.73 -12.92 12.00
N THR A 211 -20.70 -12.82 12.92
CA THR A 211 -21.89 -11.98 12.74
C THR A 211 -21.71 -10.60 13.39
N PRO A 212 -22.54 -9.59 13.03
CA PRO A 212 -22.53 -8.27 13.66
C PRO A 212 -22.71 -8.32 15.18
N GLU A 213 -23.59 -9.20 15.67
CA GLU A 213 -23.88 -9.36 17.11
C GLU A 213 -22.69 -9.94 17.87
N GLN A 214 -21.91 -10.78 17.21
CA GLN A 214 -20.69 -11.35 17.77
C GLN A 214 -19.53 -10.33 17.72
N LEU A 215 -19.44 -9.55 16.64
CA LEU A 215 -18.36 -8.58 16.44
C LEU A 215 -18.48 -7.37 17.37
N ALA A 216 -19.69 -6.82 17.54
CA ALA A 216 -19.89 -5.59 18.29
C ALA A 216 -19.28 -5.59 19.72
N PRO A 217 -19.51 -6.60 20.59
CA PRO A 217 -18.86 -6.65 21.89
C PRO A 217 -17.34 -6.88 21.81
N LEU A 218 -16.83 -7.54 20.76
CA LEU A 218 -15.40 -7.73 20.56
C LEU A 218 -14.70 -6.42 20.24
N LEU A 219 -15.34 -5.52 19.48
CA LEU A 219 -14.80 -4.19 19.19
C LEU A 219 -14.57 -3.39 20.48
N ASP A 220 -15.57 -3.35 21.37
CA ASP A 220 -15.42 -2.67 22.66
C ASP A 220 -14.35 -3.30 23.54
N ARG A 221 -14.31 -4.63 23.61
CA ARG A 221 -13.31 -5.35 24.38
C ARG A 221 -11.89 -5.08 23.86
N THR A 222 -11.72 -5.02 22.54
CA THR A 222 -10.40 -4.90 21.91
C THR A 222 -9.89 -3.46 21.91
N PHE A 223 -10.72 -2.51 21.53
CA PHE A 223 -10.31 -1.12 21.26
C PHE A 223 -10.80 -0.12 22.32
N GLY A 224 -11.77 -0.50 23.15
CA GLY A 224 -12.42 0.42 24.10
C GLY A 224 -11.48 1.03 25.15
N ALA A 225 -10.42 0.32 25.53
CA ALA A 225 -9.41 0.81 26.49
C ALA A 225 -8.37 1.77 25.90
N LEU A 226 -8.35 1.95 24.57
CA LEU A 226 -7.46 2.91 23.92
C LEU A 226 -7.83 4.35 24.27
N PRO A 227 -6.84 5.28 24.29
CA PRO A 227 -7.10 6.70 24.42
C PRO A 227 -8.16 7.17 23.41
N ALA A 228 -9.05 8.06 23.83
CA ALA A 228 -10.10 8.58 22.95
C ALA A 228 -9.54 9.41 21.80
N SER A 229 -8.41 10.09 22.01
CA SER A 229 -7.81 11.01 21.03
C SER A 229 -6.28 10.98 21.09
N HIS A 230 -5.67 11.46 20.03
CA HIS A 230 -4.24 11.76 19.92
C HIS A 230 -4.04 13.28 19.70
N PRO A 231 -2.81 13.83 19.82
CA PRO A 231 -2.51 15.19 19.45
C PRO A 231 -2.87 15.49 17.99
N ALA A 232 -3.15 16.74 17.67
CA ALA A 232 -3.43 17.13 16.28
C ALA A 232 -2.29 16.72 15.36
N LEU A 233 -2.62 16.16 14.21
CA LEU A 233 -1.66 15.90 13.15
C LEU A 233 -1.19 17.23 12.57
N THR A 234 0.13 17.42 12.52
CA THR A 234 0.76 18.68 12.06
C THR A 234 1.55 18.50 10.77
N VAL A 235 1.29 17.42 10.03
CA VAL A 235 1.93 17.18 8.73
C VAL A 235 1.31 18.14 7.71
N ALA A 236 2.15 18.93 7.05
CA ALA A 236 1.68 19.91 6.07
C ALA A 236 1.37 19.23 4.72
N GLU A 237 0.44 19.81 3.96
CA GLU A 237 0.30 19.47 2.53
C GLU A 237 1.61 19.83 1.80
N THR A 238 2.01 18.97 0.89
CA THR A 238 3.24 19.17 0.12
C THR A 238 3.11 18.71 -1.32
N THR A 239 3.94 19.28 -2.16
CA THR A 239 4.14 18.82 -3.54
C THR A 239 5.60 18.42 -3.71
N MET A 240 5.87 17.41 -4.51
CA MET A 240 7.23 16.98 -4.78
C MET A 240 8.00 18.02 -5.63
N ALA A 241 9.29 18.16 -5.37
CA ALA A 241 10.20 18.85 -6.27
C ALA A 241 10.50 17.96 -7.50
N GLY A 242 10.53 18.56 -8.68
CA GLY A 242 10.76 17.84 -9.94
C GLY A 242 11.82 18.48 -10.82
N GLY A 243 11.87 18.06 -12.09
CA GLY A 243 12.69 18.71 -13.14
C GLY A 243 14.19 18.46 -13.05
N ARG A 244 14.64 17.38 -12.40
CA ARG A 244 16.09 17.11 -12.26
C ARG A 244 16.45 15.63 -12.33
N ILE A 245 17.72 15.37 -12.68
CA ILE A 245 18.31 14.04 -12.68
C ILE A 245 19.39 13.99 -11.60
N ILE A 246 19.35 12.97 -10.78
CA ILE A 246 20.38 12.67 -9.77
C ILE A 246 21.02 11.34 -10.13
N VAL A 247 22.34 11.29 -10.18
CA VAL A 247 23.11 10.06 -10.38
C VAL A 247 23.87 9.72 -9.12
N GLU A 248 23.57 8.54 -8.55
CA GLU A 248 24.28 7.94 -7.43
C GLU A 248 25.25 6.87 -7.96
N PRO A 249 26.55 7.18 -8.11
CA PRO A 249 27.50 6.27 -8.75
C PRO A 249 27.68 4.97 -7.95
N ARG A 250 27.45 3.83 -8.60
CA ARG A 250 27.76 2.50 -8.05
C ARG A 250 28.35 1.60 -9.10
N ASP A 251 29.31 0.77 -8.69
CA ASP A 251 29.94 -0.23 -9.56
C ASP A 251 29.09 -1.51 -9.62
N ILE A 252 28.04 -1.44 -10.43
CA ILE A 252 27.08 -2.53 -10.65
C ILE A 252 26.83 -2.69 -12.16
N PRO A 253 26.54 -3.90 -12.65
CA PRO A 253 26.39 -4.17 -14.08
C PRO A 253 25.14 -3.55 -14.71
N GLN A 254 24.13 -3.25 -13.90
CA GLN A 254 22.87 -2.65 -14.32
C GLN A 254 22.60 -1.40 -13.51
N SER A 255 22.14 -0.34 -14.15
CA SER A 255 21.61 0.82 -13.47
C SER A 255 20.13 0.62 -13.17
N VAL A 256 19.71 1.14 -12.02
CA VAL A 256 18.31 1.27 -11.64
C VAL A 256 17.96 2.74 -11.67
N ALA A 257 16.88 3.09 -12.36
CA ALA A 257 16.30 4.42 -12.32
C ALA A 257 14.91 4.39 -11.69
N VAL A 258 14.69 5.27 -10.71
CA VAL A 258 13.39 5.62 -10.17
C VAL A 258 13.04 7.00 -10.69
N PHE A 259 11.85 7.14 -11.26
CA PHE A 259 11.36 8.43 -11.75
C PHE A 259 10.00 8.74 -11.15
N GLY A 260 9.65 10.02 -11.09
CA GLY A 260 8.33 10.44 -10.66
C GLY A 260 8.05 11.90 -10.96
N ALA A 261 6.78 12.23 -10.94
CA ALA A 261 6.21 13.55 -11.17
C ALA A 261 5.11 13.84 -10.15
N PRO A 262 4.68 15.12 -10.00
CA PRO A 262 3.46 15.42 -9.25
C PRO A 262 2.29 14.59 -9.80
N GLY A 263 1.55 13.95 -8.91
CA GLY A 263 0.36 13.17 -9.20
C GLY A 263 -0.86 13.77 -8.52
N ILE A 264 -1.84 12.94 -8.25
CA ILE A 264 -3.11 13.35 -7.62
C ILE A 264 -3.41 12.52 -6.38
N LYS A 265 -4.18 13.09 -5.47
CA LYS A 265 -4.71 12.41 -4.28
C LYS A 265 -5.90 11.54 -4.66
N ARG A 266 -6.31 10.67 -3.76
CA ARG A 266 -7.38 9.70 -4.02
C ARG A 266 -8.76 10.34 -4.18
N ASP A 267 -8.99 11.49 -3.55
CA ASP A 267 -10.21 12.27 -3.59
C ASP A 267 -10.29 13.26 -4.77
N ASP A 268 -9.26 13.29 -5.63
CA ASP A 268 -9.27 14.15 -6.83
C ASP A 268 -10.37 13.67 -7.82
N PRO A 269 -11.18 14.59 -8.37
CA PRO A 269 -12.25 14.23 -9.31
C PRO A 269 -11.74 13.52 -10.57
N ASP A 270 -10.51 13.76 -10.99
CA ASP A 270 -9.89 13.12 -12.15
C ASP A 270 -9.27 11.75 -11.83
N TRP A 271 -9.45 11.23 -10.60
CA TRP A 271 -8.81 9.99 -10.17
C TRP A 271 -9.00 8.82 -11.13
N PHE A 272 -10.24 8.54 -11.54
CA PHE A 272 -10.51 7.37 -12.39
C PHE A 272 -9.95 7.56 -13.80
N ALA A 273 -9.97 8.77 -14.34
CA ALA A 273 -9.34 9.09 -15.61
C ALA A 273 -7.82 8.91 -15.56
N ALA A 274 -7.19 9.41 -14.50
CA ALA A 274 -5.76 9.22 -14.25
C ALA A 274 -5.40 7.75 -13.99
N TYR A 275 -6.25 7.00 -13.31
CA TYR A 275 -6.04 5.58 -13.05
C TYR A 275 -6.06 4.76 -14.34
N VAL A 276 -7.03 5.00 -15.22
CA VAL A 276 -7.12 4.38 -16.55
C VAL A 276 -5.93 4.81 -17.41
N MET A 277 -5.60 6.10 -17.44
CA MET A 277 -4.43 6.65 -18.14
C MET A 277 -3.15 5.96 -17.70
N ASN A 278 -2.90 5.86 -16.39
CA ASN A 278 -1.70 5.22 -15.87
C ASN A 278 -1.66 3.72 -16.16
N TYR A 279 -2.81 3.03 -16.14
CA TYR A 279 -2.87 1.63 -16.54
C TYR A 279 -2.35 1.44 -17.97
N ILE A 280 -2.81 2.26 -18.92
CA ILE A 280 -2.35 2.22 -20.31
C ILE A 280 -0.87 2.60 -20.42
N LEU A 281 -0.43 3.61 -19.66
CA LEU A 281 0.95 4.11 -19.73
C LEU A 281 1.97 3.08 -19.22
N GLY A 282 1.83 2.62 -17.97
CA GLY A 282 2.84 1.78 -17.34
C GLY A 282 2.32 0.84 -16.24
N GLY A 283 1.02 0.94 -15.86
CA GLY A 283 0.42 0.14 -14.82
C GLY A 283 -0.13 -1.20 -15.30
N GLY A 284 -0.37 -1.38 -16.59
CA GLY A 284 -0.98 -2.56 -17.20
C GLY A 284 -0.02 -3.73 -17.46
N GLY A 285 1.15 -3.73 -16.86
CA GLY A 285 2.14 -4.80 -17.06
C GLY A 285 2.51 -4.95 -18.54
N PHE A 286 2.37 -6.15 -19.09
CA PHE A 286 2.72 -6.44 -20.49
C PHE A 286 1.89 -5.68 -21.53
N SER A 287 0.69 -5.21 -21.17
CA SER A 287 -0.18 -4.46 -22.05
C SER A 287 0.08 -2.95 -22.03
N SER A 288 1.03 -2.48 -21.21
CA SER A 288 1.32 -1.05 -21.09
C SER A 288 2.30 -0.55 -22.14
N ARG A 289 2.14 0.71 -22.56
CA ARG A 289 3.02 1.37 -23.54
C ARG A 289 4.48 1.32 -23.13
N LEU A 290 4.80 1.59 -21.86
CA LEU A 290 6.17 1.56 -21.37
C LEU A 290 6.80 0.17 -21.54
N THR A 291 6.05 -0.89 -21.20
CA THR A 291 6.56 -2.25 -21.38
C THR A 291 6.72 -2.61 -22.85
N GLU A 292 5.76 -2.26 -23.69
CA GLU A 292 5.84 -2.49 -25.13
C GLU A 292 7.05 -1.78 -25.75
N GLU A 293 7.24 -0.48 -25.47
CA GLU A 293 8.25 0.34 -26.12
C GLU A 293 9.67 0.08 -25.57
N VAL A 294 9.82 -0.14 -24.26
CA VAL A 294 11.14 -0.30 -23.63
C VAL A 294 11.57 -1.77 -23.65
N ARG A 295 10.64 -2.70 -23.38
CA ARG A 295 10.95 -4.12 -23.25
C ARG A 295 10.72 -4.88 -24.55
N GLU A 296 9.48 -4.94 -25.04
CA GLU A 296 9.10 -5.87 -26.11
C GLU A 296 9.72 -5.46 -27.46
N LYS A 297 9.62 -4.19 -27.85
CA LYS A 297 10.14 -3.73 -29.13
C LYS A 297 11.66 -3.57 -29.16
N ARG A 298 12.30 -3.25 -28.02
CA ARG A 298 13.72 -2.85 -28.01
C ARG A 298 14.60 -3.69 -27.10
N GLY A 299 14.04 -4.52 -26.24
CA GLY A 299 14.80 -5.37 -25.32
C GLY A 299 15.72 -4.59 -24.38
N LEU A 300 15.35 -3.35 -24.02
CA LEU A 300 16.21 -2.47 -23.23
C LEU A 300 16.18 -2.82 -21.75
N ALA A 301 15.01 -3.22 -21.21
CA ALA A 301 14.84 -3.53 -19.80
C ALA A 301 13.98 -4.78 -19.62
N TYR A 302 14.16 -5.48 -18.50
CA TYR A 302 13.29 -6.59 -18.13
C TYR A 302 11.96 -6.12 -17.55
N SER A 303 11.98 -5.01 -16.80
CA SER A 303 10.78 -4.41 -16.22
C SER A 303 10.86 -2.89 -16.33
N VAL A 304 9.74 -2.30 -16.68
CA VAL A 304 9.47 -0.88 -16.63
C VAL A 304 8.00 -0.71 -16.25
N TYR A 305 7.71 0.25 -15.37
CA TYR A 305 6.35 0.43 -14.84
C TYR A 305 6.12 1.85 -14.35
N SER A 306 4.84 2.22 -14.23
CA SER A 306 4.41 3.41 -13.50
C SER A 306 3.16 3.13 -12.68
N TYR A 307 2.94 3.90 -11.61
CA TYR A 307 1.77 3.83 -10.76
C TYR A 307 1.46 5.18 -10.12
N LEU A 308 0.19 5.39 -9.80
CA LEU A 308 -0.25 6.51 -8.97
C LEU A 308 -0.10 6.11 -7.51
N LEU A 309 0.48 6.99 -6.71
CA LEU A 309 0.60 6.83 -5.26
C LEU A 309 -0.06 8.02 -4.58
N PRO A 310 -1.34 7.91 -4.24
CA PRO A 310 -2.00 8.89 -3.39
C PRO A 310 -1.51 8.71 -1.95
N MET A 311 -1.15 9.81 -1.32
CA MET A 311 -0.76 9.90 0.08
C MET A 311 -1.65 10.93 0.76
N ASP A 312 -1.72 10.95 2.08
CA ASP A 312 -2.60 11.88 2.79
C ASP A 312 -2.27 13.35 2.49
N HIS A 313 -0.97 13.65 2.33
CA HIS A 313 -0.47 15.03 2.15
C HIS A 313 0.22 15.28 0.81
N ALA A 314 0.18 14.34 -0.14
CA ALA A 314 0.72 14.48 -1.49
C ALA A 314 0.13 13.43 -2.44
N GLY A 315 0.09 13.76 -3.73
CA GLY A 315 -0.12 12.78 -4.79
C GLY A 315 1.13 12.70 -5.67
N ILE A 316 1.56 11.51 -6.03
CA ILE A 316 2.68 11.30 -6.95
C ILE A 316 2.35 10.27 -8.03
N LEU A 317 2.89 10.49 -9.23
CA LEU A 317 3.06 9.48 -10.25
C LEU A 317 4.50 8.97 -10.15
N MET A 318 4.68 7.70 -9.93
CA MET A 318 6.00 7.10 -9.73
C MET A 318 6.21 5.92 -10.66
N GLY A 319 7.46 5.67 -11.05
CA GLY A 319 7.81 4.53 -11.86
C GLY A 319 9.28 4.15 -11.73
N GLY A 320 9.64 3.06 -12.39
CA GLY A 320 11.00 2.56 -12.34
C GLY A 320 11.38 1.76 -13.57
N VAL A 321 12.69 1.68 -13.82
CA VAL A 321 13.29 0.84 -14.84
C VAL A 321 14.65 0.35 -14.39
N ALA A 322 14.96 -0.92 -14.67
CA ALA A 322 16.29 -1.50 -14.46
C ALA A 322 16.85 -1.99 -15.79
N THR A 323 18.05 -1.52 -16.15
CA THR A 323 18.65 -1.81 -17.46
C THR A 323 20.18 -1.77 -17.41
N GLN A 324 20.85 -2.24 -18.45
CA GLN A 324 22.29 -2.16 -18.59
C GLN A 324 22.77 -0.70 -18.61
N ASN A 325 23.94 -0.44 -18.04
CA ASN A 325 24.51 0.91 -17.93
C ASN A 325 24.55 1.67 -19.26
N ALA A 326 24.90 1.01 -20.35
CA ALA A 326 24.95 1.59 -21.71
C ALA A 326 23.54 1.90 -22.30
N ARG A 327 22.47 1.38 -21.72
CA ARG A 327 21.10 1.50 -22.25
C ARG A 327 20.19 2.43 -21.45
N VAL A 328 20.68 2.93 -20.32
CA VAL A 328 19.86 3.76 -19.39
C VAL A 328 19.35 5.01 -20.09
N LYS A 329 20.25 5.72 -20.79
CA LYS A 329 19.86 6.96 -21.50
C LYS A 329 18.72 6.70 -22.47
N GLN A 330 18.86 5.68 -23.31
CA GLN A 330 17.83 5.33 -24.29
C GLN A 330 16.52 4.96 -23.63
N SER A 331 16.55 4.20 -22.53
CA SER A 331 15.35 3.82 -21.78
C SER A 331 14.64 5.05 -21.19
N LEU A 332 15.39 5.99 -20.60
CA LEU A 332 14.82 7.22 -20.05
C LEU A 332 14.27 8.15 -21.13
N ASP A 333 14.94 8.24 -22.28
CA ASP A 333 14.46 9.02 -23.42
C ASP A 333 13.12 8.48 -23.95
N ILE A 334 12.96 7.15 -24.04
CA ILE A 334 11.72 6.51 -24.46
C ILE A 334 10.63 6.74 -23.43
N ILE A 335 10.91 6.59 -22.13
CA ILE A 335 9.95 6.86 -21.06
C ILE A 335 9.43 8.31 -21.21
N ARG A 336 10.32 9.29 -21.37
CA ARG A 336 9.92 10.69 -21.57
C ARG A 336 9.09 10.89 -22.84
N GLN A 337 9.46 10.23 -23.94
CA GLN A 337 8.70 10.28 -25.20
C GLN A 337 7.29 9.71 -25.03
N GLU A 338 7.13 8.59 -24.31
CA GLU A 338 5.81 7.99 -24.09
C GLU A 338 4.94 8.86 -23.15
N LEU A 339 5.53 9.49 -22.13
CA LEU A 339 4.81 10.46 -21.31
C LEU A 339 4.34 11.64 -22.17
N ALA A 340 5.23 12.21 -22.98
CA ALA A 340 4.89 13.32 -23.88
C ALA A 340 3.79 12.92 -24.87
N ARG A 341 3.92 11.75 -25.51
CA ARG A 341 2.94 11.23 -26.46
C ARG A 341 1.57 11.02 -25.81
N MET A 342 1.54 10.50 -24.60
CA MET A 342 0.29 10.32 -23.84
C MET A 342 -0.32 11.68 -23.45
N ALA A 343 0.50 12.65 -23.04
CA ALA A 343 0.04 13.99 -22.69
C ALA A 343 -0.51 14.76 -23.91
N GLU A 344 0.11 14.61 -25.09
CA GLU A 344 -0.26 15.35 -26.31
C GLU A 344 -1.45 14.71 -27.04
N HIS A 345 -1.47 13.38 -27.15
CA HIS A 345 -2.43 12.68 -28.01
C HIS A 345 -3.44 11.84 -27.23
N GLY A 346 -3.14 11.49 -25.97
CA GLY A 346 -3.92 10.53 -25.18
C GLY A 346 -3.73 9.08 -25.66
N PRO A 347 -4.58 8.16 -25.20
CA PRO A 347 -4.66 6.80 -25.74
C PRO A 347 -5.46 6.75 -27.05
N ASP A 348 -5.38 5.64 -27.76
CA ASP A 348 -6.34 5.34 -28.81
C ASP A 348 -7.60 4.64 -28.23
N GLU A 349 -8.61 4.44 -29.10
CA GLU A 349 -9.89 3.86 -28.69
C GLU A 349 -9.75 2.40 -28.21
N SER A 350 -8.86 1.64 -28.82
CA SER A 350 -8.62 0.24 -28.45
C SER A 350 -7.92 0.16 -27.08
N GLU A 351 -6.89 0.97 -26.85
CA GLU A 351 -6.21 1.04 -25.56
C GLU A 351 -7.15 1.39 -24.41
N LEU A 352 -8.07 2.35 -24.64
CA LEU A 352 -9.07 2.73 -23.65
C LEU A 352 -10.06 1.60 -23.38
N ALA A 353 -10.57 0.95 -24.43
CA ALA A 353 -11.53 -0.16 -24.32
C ALA A 353 -10.89 -1.37 -23.60
N ASP A 354 -9.68 -1.75 -23.99
CA ASP A 354 -8.95 -2.86 -23.40
C ASP A 354 -8.60 -2.60 -21.91
N ALA A 355 -8.18 -1.38 -21.59
CA ALA A 355 -7.91 -0.97 -20.20
C ALA A 355 -9.16 -1.09 -19.32
N LYS A 356 -10.30 -0.57 -19.78
CA LYS A 356 -11.57 -0.68 -19.05
C LYS A 356 -11.98 -2.14 -18.85
N THR A 357 -11.95 -2.93 -19.93
CA THR A 357 -12.28 -4.36 -19.90
C THR A 357 -11.42 -5.11 -18.86
N TYR A 358 -10.12 -4.85 -18.85
CA TYR A 358 -9.23 -5.49 -17.89
C TYR A 358 -9.48 -5.02 -16.46
N LEU A 359 -9.53 -3.70 -16.24
CA LEU A 359 -9.69 -3.11 -14.91
C LEU A 359 -11.00 -3.50 -14.23
N THR A 360 -12.08 -3.67 -15.00
CA THR A 360 -13.37 -4.13 -14.49
C THR A 360 -13.42 -5.64 -14.34
N GLY A 361 -12.91 -6.38 -15.33
CA GLY A 361 -12.95 -7.85 -15.34
C GLY A 361 -11.99 -8.53 -14.36
N SER A 362 -10.82 -7.92 -14.08
CA SER A 362 -9.84 -8.50 -13.16
C SER A 362 -10.10 -8.17 -11.69
N PHE A 363 -10.94 -7.18 -11.39
CA PHE A 363 -11.18 -6.74 -10.02
C PHE A 363 -11.66 -7.85 -9.07
N PRO A 364 -12.60 -8.75 -9.45
CA PRO A 364 -13.00 -9.85 -8.59
C PRO A 364 -11.85 -10.75 -8.14
N LEU A 365 -10.76 -10.85 -8.93
CA LEU A 365 -9.59 -11.63 -8.59
C LEU A 365 -8.79 -11.02 -7.42
N SER A 366 -8.98 -9.72 -7.13
CA SER A 366 -8.36 -9.06 -5.97
C SER A 366 -9.09 -9.35 -4.65
N LEU A 367 -10.27 -9.99 -4.72
CA LEU A 367 -11.10 -10.38 -3.59
C LEU A 367 -10.90 -11.87 -3.24
N ASP A 368 -9.70 -12.39 -3.40
CA ASP A 368 -9.37 -13.82 -3.33
C ASP A 368 -9.20 -14.37 -1.91
N SER A 369 -9.12 -13.48 -0.91
CA SER A 369 -8.94 -13.89 0.48
C SER A 369 -9.61 -12.94 1.47
N THR A 370 -10.00 -13.45 2.65
CA THR A 370 -10.56 -12.66 3.74
C THR A 370 -9.64 -11.51 4.15
N ALA A 371 -8.32 -11.73 4.15
CA ALA A 371 -7.34 -10.69 4.48
C ALA A 371 -7.27 -9.59 3.41
N ALA A 372 -7.31 -9.95 2.11
CA ALA A 372 -7.33 -8.96 1.02
C ALA A 372 -8.59 -8.10 1.08
N ILE A 373 -9.75 -8.72 1.32
CA ILE A 373 -11.02 -7.99 1.46
C ILE A 373 -10.97 -7.08 2.71
N ALA A 374 -10.47 -7.56 3.87
CA ALA A 374 -10.35 -6.72 5.08
C ALA A 374 -9.47 -5.49 4.84
N GLY A 375 -8.32 -5.66 4.15
CA GLY A 375 -7.47 -4.54 3.74
C GLY A 375 -8.18 -3.57 2.80
N LEU A 376 -8.98 -4.07 1.85
CA LEU A 376 -9.77 -3.24 0.96
C LEU A 376 -10.85 -2.44 1.71
N LEU A 377 -11.53 -3.04 2.69
CA LEU A 377 -12.49 -2.33 3.53
C LEU A 377 -11.84 -1.16 4.29
N VAL A 378 -10.62 -1.36 4.78
CA VAL A 378 -9.85 -0.28 5.42
C VAL A 378 -9.49 0.80 4.42
N ALA A 379 -8.95 0.45 3.24
CA ALA A 379 -8.62 1.42 2.20
C ALA A 379 -9.84 2.24 1.74
N MET A 380 -11.00 1.59 1.55
CA MET A 380 -12.24 2.28 1.19
C MET A 380 -12.68 3.31 2.24
N GLN A 381 -12.52 3.00 3.52
CA GLN A 381 -12.84 3.91 4.62
C GLN A 381 -11.82 5.07 4.70
N ALA A 382 -10.53 4.76 4.61
CA ALA A 382 -9.46 5.76 4.63
C ALA A 382 -9.61 6.77 3.49
N ASP A 383 -9.90 6.29 2.29
CA ASP A 383 -10.12 7.10 1.09
C ASP A 383 -11.54 7.70 0.99
N LYS A 384 -12.41 7.45 1.98
CA LYS A 384 -13.80 7.97 2.04
C LYS A 384 -14.64 7.63 0.81
N LEU A 385 -14.46 6.43 0.24
CA LEU A 385 -15.11 6.02 -1.01
C LEU A 385 -16.59 5.66 -0.86
N GLY A 386 -17.06 5.47 0.38
CA GLY A 386 -18.41 5.00 0.69
C GLY A 386 -18.49 3.48 0.76
N ILE A 387 -19.45 3.00 1.55
CA ILE A 387 -19.66 1.57 1.80
C ILE A 387 -20.12 0.81 0.55
N ASP A 388 -20.74 1.51 -0.38
CA ASP A 388 -21.27 1.04 -1.66
C ASP A 388 -20.22 1.08 -2.80
N TYR A 389 -18.95 1.38 -2.48
CA TYR A 389 -17.92 1.55 -3.50
C TYR A 389 -17.70 0.29 -4.35
N LEU A 390 -17.76 -0.90 -3.75
CA LEU A 390 -17.56 -2.16 -4.49
C LEU A 390 -18.60 -2.31 -5.62
N ASP A 391 -19.83 -1.91 -5.38
CA ASP A 391 -20.91 -1.96 -6.36
C ASP A 391 -20.75 -0.92 -7.46
N ARG A 392 -20.22 0.27 -7.12
CA ARG A 392 -20.08 1.41 -8.05
C ARG A 392 -18.77 1.43 -8.83
N ARG A 393 -17.71 0.77 -8.31
CA ARG A 393 -16.35 0.89 -8.84
C ARG A 393 -16.28 0.63 -10.35
N ASN A 394 -16.87 -0.46 -10.82
CA ASN A 394 -16.80 -0.81 -12.22
C ASN A 394 -17.55 0.22 -13.08
N ALA A 395 -18.71 0.69 -12.65
CA ALA A 395 -19.45 1.75 -13.34
C ALA A 395 -18.64 3.07 -13.41
N LEU A 396 -17.89 3.41 -12.36
CA LEU A 396 -17.02 4.60 -12.35
C LEU A 396 -15.87 4.47 -13.37
N ILE A 397 -15.31 3.29 -13.57
CA ILE A 397 -14.29 3.03 -14.59
C ILE A 397 -14.91 3.05 -15.99
N GLU A 398 -16.06 2.40 -16.17
CA GLU A 398 -16.76 2.37 -17.46
C GLU A 398 -17.20 3.78 -17.90
N ALA A 399 -17.54 4.64 -16.98
CA ALA A 399 -17.95 6.02 -17.25
C ALA A 399 -16.79 6.93 -17.73
N VAL A 400 -15.53 6.52 -17.54
CA VAL A 400 -14.38 7.31 -18.02
C VAL A 400 -14.40 7.38 -19.54
N ASP A 401 -14.37 8.57 -20.10
CA ASP A 401 -14.31 8.78 -21.55
C ASP A 401 -12.92 9.22 -22.04
N MET A 402 -12.77 9.30 -23.36
CA MET A 402 -11.53 9.67 -24.02
C MET A 402 -11.05 11.08 -23.65
N ASP A 403 -11.97 12.03 -23.54
CA ASP A 403 -11.66 13.42 -23.26
C ASP A 403 -11.16 13.59 -21.82
N GLN A 404 -11.77 12.85 -20.89
CA GLN A 404 -11.32 12.80 -19.49
C GLN A 404 -9.90 12.22 -19.37
N VAL A 405 -9.60 11.12 -20.08
CA VAL A 405 -8.27 10.52 -20.07
C VAL A 405 -7.23 11.47 -20.66
N LYS A 406 -7.55 12.13 -21.78
CA LYS A 406 -6.68 13.15 -22.40
C LYS A 406 -6.47 14.35 -21.48
N ALA A 407 -7.50 14.82 -20.81
CA ALA A 407 -7.39 15.91 -19.84
C ALA A 407 -6.48 15.55 -18.65
N ALA A 408 -6.67 14.36 -18.08
CA ALA A 408 -5.82 13.84 -17.02
C ALA A 408 -4.37 13.67 -17.47
N ALA A 409 -4.14 13.10 -18.65
CA ALA A 409 -2.80 12.94 -19.22
C ALA A 409 -2.10 14.29 -19.41
N LYS A 410 -2.78 15.26 -20.01
CA LYS A 410 -2.26 16.62 -20.21
C LYS A 410 -1.94 17.33 -18.90
N ARG A 411 -2.74 17.10 -17.86
CA ARG A 411 -2.56 17.70 -16.52
C ARG A 411 -1.38 17.09 -15.78
N LEU A 412 -1.16 15.77 -15.89
CA LEU A 412 -0.26 15.03 -15.01
C LEU A 412 1.08 14.64 -15.65
N LEU A 413 1.13 14.56 -16.98
CA LEU A 413 2.30 14.05 -17.68
C LEU A 413 3.09 15.18 -18.32
N ASP A 414 3.97 15.78 -17.53
CA ASP A 414 4.98 16.70 -18.02
C ASP A 414 6.37 16.04 -17.95
N PRO A 415 6.99 15.67 -19.09
CA PRO A 415 8.30 15.03 -19.10
C PRO A 415 9.42 15.85 -18.47
N ASP A 416 9.29 17.20 -18.47
CA ASP A 416 10.29 18.10 -17.91
C ASP A 416 10.14 18.22 -16.37
N SER A 417 9.00 17.88 -15.82
CA SER A 417 8.76 17.84 -14.37
C SER A 417 9.32 16.59 -13.69
N LEU A 418 9.82 15.59 -14.45
CA LEU A 418 10.32 14.35 -13.87
C LEU A 418 11.52 14.57 -12.96
N LEU A 419 11.40 14.12 -11.71
CA LEU A 419 12.55 13.83 -10.86
C LEU A 419 13.00 12.40 -11.16
N ILE A 420 14.25 12.23 -11.58
CA ILE A 420 14.84 10.93 -11.90
C ILE A 420 16.05 10.70 -11.01
N VAL A 421 16.11 9.57 -10.33
CA VAL A 421 17.30 9.12 -9.60
C VAL A 421 17.81 7.85 -10.24
N VAL A 422 19.07 7.86 -10.65
CA VAL A 422 19.75 6.72 -11.26
C VAL A 422 20.86 6.23 -10.34
N VAL A 423 20.82 4.96 -9.96
CA VAL A 423 21.87 4.29 -9.18
C VAL A 423 22.62 3.33 -10.11
N GLY A 424 23.91 3.53 -10.29
CA GLY A 424 24.75 2.72 -11.19
C GLY A 424 25.87 3.51 -11.83
N LYS A 425 26.34 3.06 -13.00
CA LYS A 425 27.28 3.76 -13.87
C LYS A 425 26.64 4.05 -15.24
N PRO A 426 25.57 4.87 -15.29
CA PRO A 426 24.83 5.10 -16.52
C PRO A 426 25.72 5.82 -17.55
N GLU A 427 25.75 5.30 -18.78
CA GLU A 427 26.40 5.96 -19.89
C GLU A 427 25.49 7.02 -20.50
N GLY A 428 26.04 8.22 -20.75
CA GLY A 428 25.31 9.32 -21.38
C GLY A 428 24.22 9.97 -20.52
N VAL A 429 24.16 9.66 -19.22
CA VAL A 429 23.28 10.32 -18.24
C VAL A 429 24.16 11.01 -17.20
N SER A 430 24.00 12.32 -17.08
CA SER A 430 24.64 13.13 -16.05
C SER A 430 23.60 13.79 -15.15
N GLY A 431 23.90 13.91 -13.87
CA GLY A 431 23.07 14.67 -12.96
C GLY A 431 23.05 16.15 -13.31
N ASN A 432 21.88 16.75 -13.21
CA ASN A 432 21.72 18.21 -13.18
C ASN A 432 21.25 18.58 -11.76
N PRO A 433 21.96 19.45 -11.05
CA PRO A 433 21.62 19.82 -9.67
C PRO A 433 20.29 20.58 -9.55
#